data_4726001ff495e6df047b97152c877bb9
#
_entry.id   4726001ff495e6df047b97152c877bb9
#
_cell.length_a   1.000
_cell.length_b   1.000
_cell.length_c   1.000
_cell.angle_alpha   90.00
_cell.angle_beta   90.00
_cell.angle_gamma   90.00
#
_symmetry.space_group_name_H-M   'P 1'
#
loop_
_entity.id
_entity.type
_entity.pdbx_description
1 polymer ?
#
loop_
_entity_poly.entity_id
_entity_poly.type
_entity_poly.pdbx_seq_one_letter_code
_entity_poly.pdbx_strand_id
1 'polypeptide(L)'
;MYRHIEYYPGDPILSLVETFKNDSRPEKVNLSIGIYFDGEGKMPVLESVLRAEAEHAAVPRPSPYLPMEGLDTYRSAVQRLLFGQDNPALAEGRVATIQTLGGSGALKVGADFLHRWFPEAKAYVSDPTWDNHKGIFEGAGFEVGTYPYYNPETVGVKFEEMTAFFKTLPENSVLILHPCCQNPTGVDMSQAQWDEVLDIVKTHKLIPFMDIAYQGFGEDLDNDAYAIRKAVEMGLPLFVSNSFSKNLSLYGERVGGLSVVCPNKEEAELVFGQLKFTVRRIYSSPAAHGAYIASAVMNSEELRALWENEVYAMRDRIRAMRQKLYDVLTAKIPNRDFSYFIKQRGMFSYTGLTVAQVHRLRDEFAVYLLDSGRMCVAGLNASNIDYVAEAFAKVLQ
;
A
#
# COMPACT_ATOMS: atom_id res chain seq x y z
N MET A 1 16.83 -35.32 7.61
CA MET A 1 17.38 -34.01 7.96
C MET A 1 16.28 -32.97 8.05
N TYR A 2 15.39 -32.83 7.08
CA TYR A 2 14.39 -31.73 7.00
C TYR A 2 13.00 -32.07 7.58
N ARG A 3 12.81 -33.16 8.30
CA ARG A 3 11.49 -33.62 8.82
C ARG A 3 10.84 -32.70 9.87
N HIS A 4 11.60 -31.75 10.43
CA HIS A 4 11.15 -30.76 11.40
C HIS A 4 10.69 -29.46 10.76
N ILE A 5 10.82 -29.32 9.43
CA ILE A 5 10.36 -28.14 8.70
C ILE A 5 8.86 -28.27 8.53
N GLU A 6 8.15 -27.25 8.98
CA GLU A 6 6.70 -27.17 8.87
C GLU A 6 6.26 -26.99 7.40
N TYR A 7 5.12 -27.56 7.07
CA TYR A 7 4.54 -27.36 5.75
C TYR A 7 4.02 -25.94 5.60
N TYR A 8 4.46 -25.22 4.57
CA TYR A 8 3.90 -23.91 4.21
C TYR A 8 2.68 -24.12 3.30
N PRO A 9 1.47 -23.72 3.74
CA PRO A 9 0.23 -23.95 2.97
C PRO A 9 0.08 -23.09 1.73
N GLY A 10 1.03 -22.19 1.47
CA GLY A 10 0.97 -21.20 0.40
C GLY A 10 0.35 -19.87 0.83
N ASP A 11 0.45 -18.89 -0.05
CA ASP A 11 -0.21 -17.59 0.12
C ASP A 11 -1.69 -17.70 -0.28
N PRO A 12 -2.65 -17.28 0.58
CA PRO A 12 -4.08 -17.40 0.29
C PRO A 12 -4.50 -16.68 -1.01
N ILE A 13 -3.89 -15.54 -1.32
CA ILE A 13 -4.20 -14.75 -2.53
C ILE A 13 -3.72 -15.51 -3.76
N LEU A 14 -2.47 -16.00 -3.75
CA LEU A 14 -1.88 -16.71 -4.89
C LEU A 14 -2.58 -18.05 -5.13
N SER A 15 -2.93 -18.77 -4.07
CA SER A 15 -3.70 -20.03 -4.17
C SER A 15 -5.08 -19.81 -4.80
N LEU A 16 -5.75 -18.70 -4.43
CA LEU A 16 -7.05 -18.35 -5.00
C LEU A 16 -6.94 -17.92 -6.47
N VAL A 17 -5.85 -17.24 -6.85
CA VAL A 17 -5.56 -16.92 -8.27
C VAL A 17 -5.36 -18.18 -9.09
N GLU A 18 -4.70 -19.20 -8.55
CA GLU A 18 -4.53 -20.48 -9.23
C GLU A 18 -5.88 -21.21 -9.38
N THR A 19 -6.70 -21.22 -8.34
CA THR A 19 -8.07 -21.76 -8.38
C THR A 19 -8.91 -21.06 -9.46
N PHE A 20 -8.84 -19.72 -9.51
CA PHE A 20 -9.51 -18.92 -10.55
C PHE A 20 -9.04 -19.30 -11.96
N LYS A 21 -7.72 -19.47 -12.17
CA LYS A 21 -7.19 -19.87 -13.49
C LYS A 21 -7.74 -21.21 -13.97
N ASN A 22 -7.88 -22.16 -13.05
CA ASN A 22 -8.35 -23.52 -13.32
C ASN A 22 -9.87 -23.64 -13.46
N ASP A 23 -10.65 -22.60 -13.08
CA ASP A 23 -12.09 -22.58 -13.29
C ASP A 23 -12.40 -22.39 -14.78
N SER A 24 -13.21 -23.27 -15.35
CA SER A 24 -13.57 -23.26 -16.78
C SER A 24 -14.80 -22.41 -17.12
N ARG A 25 -15.48 -21.87 -16.10
CA ARG A 25 -16.68 -21.05 -16.32
C ARG A 25 -16.34 -19.74 -17.02
N PRO A 26 -17.03 -19.39 -18.14
CA PRO A 26 -16.69 -18.20 -18.93
C PRO A 26 -17.02 -16.88 -18.20
N GLU A 27 -18.00 -16.87 -17.30
CA GLU A 27 -18.47 -15.71 -16.54
C GLU A 27 -17.63 -15.41 -15.30
N LYS A 28 -16.57 -16.19 -15.01
CA LYS A 28 -15.75 -16.04 -13.82
C LYS A 28 -15.13 -14.66 -13.68
N VAL A 29 -15.17 -14.10 -12.46
CA VAL A 29 -14.62 -12.77 -12.12
C VAL A 29 -13.65 -12.88 -10.97
N ASN A 30 -12.42 -12.35 -11.15
CA ASN A 30 -11.42 -12.31 -10.11
C ASN A 30 -11.38 -10.93 -9.44
N LEU A 31 -11.80 -10.89 -8.16
CA LEU A 31 -11.76 -9.71 -7.31
C LEU A 31 -10.86 -9.95 -6.07
N SER A 32 -9.99 -10.96 -6.12
CA SER A 32 -9.12 -11.34 -4.99
C SER A 32 -7.76 -10.64 -5.04
N ILE A 33 -7.20 -10.44 -6.24
CA ILE A 33 -5.84 -9.93 -6.41
C ILE A 33 -5.80 -8.38 -6.41
N GLY A 34 -4.79 -7.82 -5.73
CA GLY A 34 -4.56 -6.38 -5.65
C GLY A 34 -3.84 -5.81 -6.89
N ILE A 35 -4.41 -6.02 -8.08
CA ILE A 35 -3.94 -5.48 -9.35
C ILE A 35 -5.04 -4.60 -9.93
N TYR A 36 -4.64 -3.47 -10.52
CA TYR A 36 -5.56 -2.62 -11.27
C TYR A 36 -5.80 -3.21 -12.66
N PHE A 37 -7.07 -3.27 -13.05
CA PHE A 37 -7.48 -3.59 -14.41
C PHE A 37 -8.26 -2.41 -15.02
N ASP A 38 -8.10 -2.18 -16.30
CA ASP A 38 -8.81 -1.14 -17.05
C ASP A 38 -10.28 -1.52 -17.35
N GLY A 39 -10.95 -0.69 -18.15
CA GLY A 39 -12.34 -0.94 -18.56
C GLY A 39 -12.54 -2.21 -19.41
N GLU A 40 -11.48 -2.73 -20.02
CA GLU A 40 -11.47 -3.97 -20.80
C GLU A 40 -11.04 -5.19 -19.99
N GLY A 41 -10.74 -5.01 -18.70
CA GLY A 41 -10.24 -6.09 -17.82
C GLY A 41 -8.78 -6.45 -18.08
N LYS A 42 -7.99 -5.54 -18.63
CA LYS A 42 -6.56 -5.69 -18.88
C LYS A 42 -5.75 -4.86 -17.87
N MET A 43 -4.58 -5.36 -17.50
CA MET A 43 -3.62 -4.54 -16.76
C MET A 43 -3.02 -3.49 -17.72
N PRO A 44 -3.19 -2.19 -17.44
CA PRO A 44 -2.70 -1.16 -18.36
C PRO A 44 -1.18 -1.05 -18.29
N VAL A 45 -0.58 -0.71 -19.41
CA VAL A 45 0.75 -0.09 -19.45
C VAL A 45 0.53 1.40 -19.63
N LEU A 46 1.00 2.22 -18.71
CA LEU A 46 0.78 3.67 -18.74
C LEU A 46 1.58 4.30 -19.89
N GLU A 47 1.03 5.26 -20.55
CA GLU A 47 1.69 5.98 -21.66
C GLU A 47 2.95 6.72 -21.16
N SER A 48 2.89 7.29 -19.95
CA SER A 48 4.05 7.90 -19.30
C SER A 48 5.21 6.90 -19.11
N VAL A 49 4.89 5.65 -18.74
CA VAL A 49 5.86 4.56 -18.61
C VAL A 49 6.39 4.14 -19.97
N LEU A 50 5.51 3.94 -20.97
CA LEU A 50 5.92 3.56 -22.33
C LEU A 50 6.90 4.57 -22.95
N ARG A 51 6.65 5.87 -22.77
CA ARG A 51 7.56 6.91 -23.27
C ARG A 51 8.91 6.88 -22.54
N ALA A 52 8.88 6.75 -21.22
CA ALA A 52 10.12 6.63 -20.44
C ALA A 52 10.94 5.39 -20.82
N GLU A 53 10.29 4.26 -21.08
CA GLU A 53 10.94 3.03 -21.57
C GLU A 53 11.54 3.23 -22.96
N ALA A 54 10.82 3.85 -23.88
CA ALA A 54 11.29 4.13 -25.24
C ALA A 54 12.53 5.04 -25.23
N GLU A 55 12.53 6.09 -24.41
CA GLU A 55 13.68 6.97 -24.22
C GLU A 55 14.87 6.23 -23.61
N HIS A 56 14.60 5.37 -22.61
CA HIS A 56 15.65 4.56 -21.98
C HIS A 56 16.28 3.56 -22.96
N ALA A 57 15.45 2.89 -23.78
CA ALA A 57 15.91 1.92 -24.76
C ALA A 57 16.63 2.53 -25.97
N ALA A 58 16.33 3.79 -26.30
CA ALA A 58 16.95 4.50 -27.44
C ALA A 58 18.46 4.69 -27.30
N VAL A 59 19.00 4.64 -26.07
CA VAL A 59 20.41 4.83 -25.79
C VAL A 59 21.00 3.53 -25.22
N PRO A 60 21.88 2.82 -25.95
CA PRO A 60 22.57 1.65 -25.41
C PRO A 60 23.35 2.02 -24.13
N ARG A 61 23.10 1.28 -23.07
CA ARG A 61 23.72 1.51 -21.77
C ARG A 61 24.24 0.19 -21.17
N PRO A 62 25.43 0.18 -20.56
CA PRO A 62 25.83 -0.95 -19.72
C PRO A 62 24.88 -1.03 -18.50
N SER A 63 24.76 -2.22 -17.93
CA SER A 63 23.95 -2.48 -16.72
C SER A 63 24.85 -2.75 -15.50
N PRO A 64 25.57 -1.76 -14.98
CA PRO A 64 26.38 -1.91 -13.78
C PRO A 64 25.48 -2.06 -12.55
N TYR A 65 26.05 -2.57 -11.46
CA TYR A 65 25.39 -2.51 -10.17
C TYR A 65 25.11 -1.05 -9.77
N LEU A 66 23.92 -0.78 -9.29
CA LEU A 66 23.65 0.48 -8.62
C LEU A 66 24.36 0.55 -7.26
N PRO A 67 24.59 1.74 -6.70
CA PRO A 67 24.95 1.88 -5.29
C PRO A 67 23.93 1.16 -4.39
N MET A 68 24.33 0.78 -3.18
CA MET A 68 23.45 0.12 -2.21
C MET A 68 22.17 0.91 -1.93
N GLU A 69 22.27 2.23 -1.91
CA GLU A 69 21.16 3.17 -1.73
C GLU A 69 20.29 3.36 -2.97
N GLY A 70 20.72 2.88 -4.13
CA GLY A 70 20.01 3.04 -5.39
C GLY A 70 20.34 4.34 -6.13
N LEU A 71 19.56 4.61 -7.18
CA LEU A 71 19.71 5.72 -8.10
C LEU A 71 19.40 7.06 -7.42
N ASP A 72 20.31 8.02 -7.48
CA ASP A 72 20.17 9.32 -6.80
C ASP A 72 18.99 10.14 -7.33
N THR A 73 18.83 10.21 -8.65
CA THR A 73 17.72 10.93 -9.29
C THR A 73 16.36 10.33 -8.91
N TYR A 74 16.28 9.01 -8.72
CA TYR A 74 15.10 8.31 -8.22
C TYR A 74 14.81 8.69 -6.76
N ARG A 75 15.81 8.59 -5.89
CA ARG A 75 15.66 8.89 -4.44
C ARG A 75 15.20 10.33 -4.21
N SER A 76 15.80 11.27 -4.91
CA SER A 76 15.42 12.69 -4.84
C SER A 76 13.98 12.94 -5.34
N ALA A 77 13.56 12.25 -6.40
CA ALA A 77 12.17 12.33 -6.88
C ALA A 77 11.17 11.74 -5.90
N VAL A 78 11.50 10.60 -5.27
CA VAL A 78 10.68 9.99 -4.20
C VAL A 78 10.53 10.94 -3.01
N GLN A 79 11.61 11.60 -2.58
CA GLN A 79 11.55 12.58 -1.50
C GLN A 79 10.57 13.72 -1.83
N ARG A 80 10.66 14.30 -3.04
CA ARG A 80 9.74 15.37 -3.45
C ARG A 80 8.28 14.89 -3.54
N LEU A 81 8.06 13.67 -3.99
CA LEU A 81 6.71 13.08 -4.06
C LEU A 81 6.09 12.93 -2.67
N LEU A 82 6.84 12.37 -1.72
CA LEU A 82 6.34 12.07 -0.38
C LEU A 82 6.20 13.32 0.47
N PHE A 83 7.23 14.17 0.49
CA PHE A 83 7.34 15.25 1.46
C PHE A 83 6.93 16.63 0.90
N GLY A 84 6.82 16.75 -0.42
CA GLY A 84 6.65 18.04 -1.11
C GLY A 84 8.00 18.65 -1.47
N GLN A 85 8.03 19.37 -2.60
CA GLN A 85 9.29 19.91 -3.17
C GLN A 85 9.99 20.88 -2.24
N ASP A 86 9.23 21.73 -1.55
CA ASP A 86 9.72 22.83 -0.73
C ASP A 86 9.80 22.47 0.76
N ASN A 87 9.74 21.19 1.11
CA ASN A 87 9.76 20.77 2.51
C ASN A 87 11.12 21.06 3.15
N PRO A 88 11.17 21.80 4.26
CA PRO A 88 12.42 22.18 4.94
C PRO A 88 13.30 20.98 5.30
N ALA A 89 12.72 19.83 5.65
CA ALA A 89 13.47 18.63 6.00
C ALA A 89 14.37 18.13 4.86
N LEU A 90 13.99 18.38 3.59
CA LEU A 90 14.81 18.05 2.43
C LEU A 90 16.02 19.01 2.31
N ALA A 91 15.76 20.30 2.40
CA ALA A 91 16.81 21.32 2.33
C ALA A 91 17.82 21.21 3.49
N GLU A 92 17.34 20.83 4.67
CA GLU A 92 18.15 20.60 5.87
C GLU A 92 18.91 19.26 5.87
N GLY A 93 18.68 18.39 4.88
CA GLY A 93 19.32 17.07 4.77
C GLY A 93 18.90 16.08 5.83
N ARG A 94 17.67 16.22 6.41
CA ARG A 94 17.15 15.37 7.48
C ARG A 94 16.47 14.09 7.00
N VAL A 95 16.44 13.84 5.70
CA VAL A 95 15.73 12.67 5.13
C VAL A 95 16.71 11.71 4.48
N ALA A 96 16.83 10.52 5.07
CA ALA A 96 17.59 9.40 4.51
C ALA A 96 16.66 8.54 3.64
N THR A 97 16.90 8.49 2.33
CA THR A 97 16.08 7.68 1.39
C THR A 97 16.94 6.67 0.65
N ILE A 98 16.46 5.44 0.58
CA ILE A 98 17.05 4.36 -0.23
C ILE A 98 16.00 3.80 -1.19
N GLN A 99 16.46 3.36 -2.35
CA GLN A 99 15.67 2.57 -3.30
C GLN A 99 15.59 1.13 -2.79
N THR A 100 14.42 0.50 -2.93
CA THR A 100 14.16 -0.85 -2.43
C THR A 100 13.46 -1.74 -3.45
N LEU A 101 13.41 -3.04 -3.17
CA LEU A 101 12.70 -4.04 -3.99
C LEU A 101 11.18 -3.95 -3.71
N GLY A 102 10.56 -2.89 -4.22
CA GLY A 102 9.16 -2.55 -3.95
C GLY A 102 8.91 -2.16 -2.50
N GLY A 103 7.63 -1.99 -2.13
CA GLY A 103 7.23 -1.67 -0.75
C GLY A 103 7.60 -2.77 0.25
N SER A 104 7.49 -4.05 -0.13
CA SER A 104 7.88 -5.16 0.73
C SER A 104 9.37 -5.11 1.11
N GLY A 105 10.24 -4.76 0.15
CA GLY A 105 11.67 -4.54 0.41
C GLY A 105 11.91 -3.35 1.34
N ALA A 106 11.12 -2.27 1.21
CA ALA A 106 11.19 -1.11 2.09
C ALA A 106 10.83 -1.47 3.53
N LEU A 107 9.71 -2.17 3.71
CA LEU A 107 9.25 -2.66 5.02
C LEU A 107 10.29 -3.59 5.65
N LYS A 108 10.84 -4.55 4.88
CA LYS A 108 11.84 -5.50 5.40
C LYS A 108 13.13 -4.80 5.83
N VAL A 109 13.67 -3.90 5.00
CA VAL A 109 14.90 -3.15 5.36
C VAL A 109 14.65 -2.27 6.58
N GLY A 110 13.48 -1.61 6.65
CA GLY A 110 13.09 -0.78 7.79
C GLY A 110 12.90 -1.60 9.07
N ALA A 111 12.25 -2.76 8.97
CA ALA A 111 12.06 -3.67 10.11
C ALA A 111 13.40 -4.22 10.63
N ASP A 112 14.30 -4.69 9.74
CA ASP A 112 15.63 -5.17 10.16
C ASP A 112 16.48 -4.06 10.80
N PHE A 113 16.37 -2.83 10.27
CA PHE A 113 17.02 -1.67 10.87
C PHE A 113 16.45 -1.40 12.26
N LEU A 114 15.15 -1.31 12.41
CA LEU A 114 14.49 -1.01 13.68
C LEU A 114 14.76 -2.08 14.72
N HIS A 115 14.64 -3.37 14.39
CA HIS A 115 14.93 -4.44 15.34
C HIS A 115 16.39 -4.43 15.82
N ARG A 116 17.33 -4.06 14.94
CA ARG A 116 18.75 -3.96 15.31
C ARG A 116 19.02 -2.84 16.32
N TRP A 117 18.37 -1.69 16.16
CA TRP A 117 18.68 -0.49 16.94
C TRP A 117 17.68 -0.25 18.09
N PHE A 118 16.52 -0.92 18.05
CA PHE A 118 15.48 -0.92 19.07
C PHE A 118 15.05 -2.36 19.39
N PRO A 119 15.96 -3.22 19.91
CA PRO A 119 15.70 -4.66 20.04
C PRO A 119 14.58 -5.01 21.01
N GLU A 120 14.25 -4.12 21.96
CA GLU A 120 13.16 -4.32 22.92
C GLU A 120 11.81 -3.78 22.42
N ALA A 121 11.80 -3.10 21.27
CA ALA A 121 10.58 -2.56 20.72
C ALA A 121 9.67 -3.68 20.19
N LYS A 122 8.36 -3.50 20.38
CA LYS A 122 7.33 -4.32 19.72
C LYS A 122 6.75 -3.57 18.54
N ALA A 123 6.30 -4.31 17.54
CA ALA A 123 5.61 -3.75 16.39
C ALA A 123 4.11 -4.00 16.49
N TYR A 124 3.30 -3.02 16.06
CA TYR A 124 1.85 -3.12 16.10
C TYR A 124 1.27 -2.77 14.73
N VAL A 125 0.38 -3.63 14.24
CA VAL A 125 -0.32 -3.48 12.97
C VAL A 125 -1.81 -3.28 13.20
N SER A 126 -2.52 -2.65 12.26
CA SER A 126 -3.97 -2.51 12.34
C SER A 126 -4.69 -3.88 12.31
N ASP A 127 -5.84 -3.95 12.95
CA ASP A 127 -6.73 -5.10 12.86
C ASP A 127 -8.00 -4.72 12.07
N PRO A 128 -8.15 -5.23 10.81
CA PRO A 128 -7.19 -5.99 10.01
C PRO A 128 -6.10 -5.14 9.36
N THR A 129 -5.06 -5.81 8.83
CA THR A 129 -3.97 -5.21 8.05
C THR A 129 -3.69 -6.05 6.80
N TRP A 130 -2.77 -5.59 5.95
CA TRP A 130 -2.19 -6.43 4.92
C TRP A 130 -1.37 -7.56 5.57
N ASP A 131 -1.74 -8.80 5.27
CA ASP A 131 -1.23 -9.99 5.97
C ASP A 131 0.30 -10.04 6.03
N ASN A 132 0.98 -9.56 4.97
CA ASN A 132 2.43 -9.60 4.91
C ASN A 132 3.13 -8.61 5.87
N HIS A 133 2.42 -7.63 6.44
CA HIS A 133 3.00 -6.78 7.49
C HIS A 133 3.47 -7.62 8.69
N LYS A 134 2.62 -8.55 9.17
CA LYS A 134 2.99 -9.46 10.26
C LYS A 134 4.21 -10.30 9.88
N GLY A 135 4.15 -10.98 8.73
CA GLY A 135 5.25 -11.85 8.29
C GLY A 135 6.58 -11.13 8.11
N ILE A 136 6.57 -9.86 7.63
CA ILE A 136 7.78 -9.07 7.47
C ILE A 136 8.40 -8.70 8.82
N PHE A 137 7.59 -8.19 9.77
CA PHE A 137 8.10 -7.75 11.07
C PHE A 137 8.48 -8.92 11.97
N GLU A 138 7.69 -10.01 12.01
CA GLU A 138 8.05 -11.27 12.67
C GLU A 138 9.34 -11.86 12.08
N GLY A 139 9.46 -11.87 10.76
CA GLY A 139 10.67 -12.30 10.05
C GLY A 139 11.90 -11.40 10.25
N ALA A 140 11.73 -10.21 10.80
CA ALA A 140 12.80 -9.34 11.26
C ALA A 140 13.16 -9.55 12.73
N GLY A 141 12.34 -10.33 13.48
CA GLY A 141 12.55 -10.66 14.89
C GLY A 141 11.64 -9.91 15.87
N PHE A 142 10.68 -9.11 15.39
CA PHE A 142 9.73 -8.42 16.25
C PHE A 142 8.67 -9.36 16.83
N GLU A 143 8.30 -9.11 18.07
CA GLU A 143 6.97 -9.49 18.57
C GLU A 143 5.94 -8.53 17.93
N VAL A 144 4.95 -9.08 17.22
CA VAL A 144 3.95 -8.30 16.50
C VAL A 144 2.58 -8.40 17.17
N GLY A 145 2.09 -7.28 17.67
CA GLY A 145 0.73 -7.12 18.18
C GLY A 145 -0.21 -6.46 17.16
N THR A 146 -1.47 -6.34 17.54
CA THR A 146 -2.48 -5.63 16.75
C THR A 146 -3.09 -4.49 17.55
N TYR A 147 -3.53 -3.44 16.86
CA TYR A 147 -4.34 -2.38 17.44
C TYR A 147 -5.73 -2.34 16.79
N PRO A 148 -6.78 -1.95 17.55
CA PRO A 148 -8.13 -1.84 16.98
C PRO A 148 -8.15 -0.81 15.87
N TYR A 149 -8.72 -1.16 14.71
CA TYR A 149 -8.79 -0.24 13.58
C TYR A 149 -10.18 -0.24 12.93
N TYR A 150 -10.66 -1.38 12.44
CA TYR A 150 -11.89 -1.45 11.67
C TYR A 150 -13.10 -1.80 12.55
N ASN A 151 -14.17 -1.01 12.41
CA ASN A 151 -15.45 -1.28 13.04
C ASN A 151 -16.43 -1.85 12.00
N PRO A 152 -16.83 -3.13 12.10
CA PRO A 152 -17.75 -3.74 11.15
C PRO A 152 -19.18 -3.21 11.25
N GLU A 153 -19.59 -2.62 12.39
CA GLU A 153 -20.94 -2.09 12.60
C GLU A 153 -21.12 -0.73 11.93
N THR A 154 -20.13 0.15 12.06
CA THR A 154 -20.16 1.50 11.47
C THR A 154 -19.48 1.57 10.11
N VAL A 155 -18.78 0.48 9.73
CA VAL A 155 -17.89 0.43 8.55
C VAL A 155 -16.88 1.59 8.53
N GLY A 156 -16.39 1.93 9.71
CA GLY A 156 -15.50 3.06 9.98
C GLY A 156 -14.27 2.65 10.79
N VAL A 157 -13.52 3.66 11.26
CA VAL A 157 -12.38 3.45 12.16
C VAL A 157 -12.88 3.36 13.61
N LYS A 158 -12.38 2.40 14.39
CA LYS A 158 -12.52 2.34 15.85
C LYS A 158 -11.61 3.39 16.52
N PHE A 159 -11.86 4.64 16.23
CA PHE A 159 -10.92 5.72 16.49
C PHE A 159 -10.60 5.88 17.99
N GLU A 160 -11.64 5.91 18.84
CA GLU A 160 -11.49 6.06 20.30
C GLU A 160 -10.73 4.88 20.92
N GLU A 161 -11.06 3.64 20.48
CA GLU A 161 -10.37 2.44 20.96
C GLU A 161 -8.91 2.42 20.51
N MET A 162 -8.64 2.80 19.26
CA MET A 162 -7.30 2.86 18.68
C MET A 162 -6.44 3.89 19.42
N THR A 163 -6.94 5.09 19.60
CA THR A 163 -6.19 6.17 20.27
C THR A 163 -5.98 5.88 21.76
N ALA A 164 -6.98 5.28 22.44
CA ALA A 164 -6.81 4.80 23.80
C ALA A 164 -5.71 3.71 23.89
N PHE A 165 -5.69 2.78 22.94
CA PHE A 165 -4.65 1.75 22.88
C PHE A 165 -3.27 2.36 22.67
N PHE A 166 -3.08 3.30 21.75
CA PHE A 166 -1.78 3.94 21.50
C PHE A 166 -1.23 4.63 22.74
N LYS A 167 -2.07 5.23 23.57
CA LYS A 167 -1.68 5.87 24.84
C LYS A 167 -1.15 4.88 25.89
N THR A 168 -1.38 3.58 25.74
CA THR A 168 -0.89 2.55 26.65
C THR A 168 0.46 1.94 26.25
N LEU A 169 0.93 2.24 25.03
CA LEU A 169 2.12 1.60 24.49
C LEU A 169 3.41 2.16 25.11
N PRO A 170 4.42 1.30 25.35
CA PRO A 170 5.75 1.75 25.75
C PRO A 170 6.39 2.68 24.70
N GLU A 171 7.29 3.56 25.15
CA GLU A 171 8.14 4.35 24.25
C GLU A 171 8.86 3.44 23.24
N ASN A 172 9.08 3.94 22.03
CA ASN A 172 9.71 3.24 20.91
C ASN A 172 8.89 2.07 20.34
N SER A 173 7.65 1.84 20.78
CA SER A 173 6.76 0.91 20.07
C SER A 173 6.58 1.34 18.63
N VAL A 174 6.72 0.39 17.68
CA VAL A 174 6.60 0.66 16.23
C VAL A 174 5.16 0.51 15.79
N LEU A 175 4.59 1.57 15.22
CA LEU A 175 3.24 1.56 14.67
C LEU A 175 3.28 1.50 13.16
N ILE A 176 2.77 0.42 12.57
CA ILE A 176 2.60 0.29 11.12
C ILE A 176 1.27 0.92 10.74
N LEU A 177 1.32 2.01 9.98
CA LEU A 177 0.19 2.87 9.65
C LEU A 177 0.04 2.99 8.14
N HIS A 178 -1.22 3.03 7.64
CA HIS A 178 -1.50 3.33 6.24
C HIS A 178 -1.95 4.79 6.12
N PRO A 179 -1.17 5.67 5.48
CA PRO A 179 -1.56 7.07 5.28
C PRO A 179 -2.82 7.26 4.44
N CYS A 180 -3.05 6.36 3.48
CA CYS A 180 -4.22 6.33 2.62
C CYS A 180 -4.54 4.93 2.14
N CYS A 181 -5.79 4.71 1.68
CA CYS A 181 -6.26 3.48 1.04
C CYS A 181 -5.93 2.23 1.85
N GLN A 182 -6.30 2.21 3.12
CA GLN A 182 -5.98 1.13 4.05
C GLN A 182 -6.33 -0.25 3.46
N ASN A 183 -5.35 -1.12 3.43
CA ASN A 183 -5.50 -2.50 2.98
C ASN A 183 -5.67 -3.41 4.22
N PRO A 184 -6.81 -4.12 4.38
CA PRO A 184 -7.76 -4.52 3.33
C PRO A 184 -9.09 -3.74 3.28
N THR A 185 -9.33 -2.78 4.17
CA THR A 185 -10.68 -2.26 4.42
C THR A 185 -11.11 -1.14 3.46
N GLY A 186 -10.16 -0.35 2.95
CA GLY A 186 -10.46 0.89 2.24
C GLY A 186 -10.98 2.01 3.14
N VAL A 187 -10.96 1.81 4.46
CA VAL A 187 -11.40 2.81 5.45
C VAL A 187 -10.20 3.62 5.91
N ASP A 188 -10.24 4.92 5.68
CA ASP A 188 -9.15 5.84 6.01
C ASP A 188 -9.55 6.80 7.13
N MET A 189 -8.56 7.26 7.88
CA MET A 189 -8.72 8.34 8.85
C MET A 189 -8.83 9.69 8.14
N SER A 190 -9.64 10.58 8.71
CA SER A 190 -9.69 11.99 8.29
C SER A 190 -8.41 12.74 8.69
N GLN A 191 -8.17 13.92 8.09
CA GLN A 191 -7.02 14.76 8.46
C GLN A 191 -7.04 15.12 9.96
N ALA A 192 -8.21 15.46 10.52
CA ALA A 192 -8.35 15.77 11.95
C ALA A 192 -8.01 14.55 12.83
N GLN A 193 -8.39 13.35 12.42
CA GLN A 193 -8.00 12.13 13.13
C GLN A 193 -6.49 11.85 13.02
N TRP A 194 -5.90 12.14 11.87
CA TRP A 194 -4.44 12.06 11.71
C TRP A 194 -3.71 13.04 12.62
N ASP A 195 -4.19 14.28 12.75
CA ASP A 195 -3.58 15.27 13.65
C ASP A 195 -3.57 14.77 15.09
N GLU A 196 -4.68 14.19 15.58
CA GLU A 196 -4.75 13.61 16.94
C GLU A 196 -3.83 12.39 17.08
N VAL A 197 -3.81 11.48 16.11
CA VAL A 197 -2.92 10.31 16.14
C VAL A 197 -1.45 10.73 16.20
N LEU A 198 -1.05 11.71 15.39
CA LEU A 198 0.33 12.20 15.37
C LEU A 198 0.72 12.91 16.68
N ASP A 199 -0.20 13.63 17.32
CA ASP A 199 0.01 14.19 18.66
C ASP A 199 0.24 13.11 19.72
N ILE A 200 -0.53 12.01 19.65
CA ILE A 200 -0.35 10.87 20.55
C ILE A 200 1.01 10.21 20.29
N VAL A 201 1.34 9.95 19.01
CA VAL A 201 2.63 9.36 18.60
C VAL A 201 3.79 10.21 19.15
N LYS A 202 3.71 11.52 19.02
CA LYS A 202 4.71 12.46 19.54
C LYS A 202 4.82 12.42 21.06
N THR A 203 3.68 12.53 21.75
CA THR A 203 3.62 12.59 23.22
C THR A 203 4.12 11.30 23.85
N HIS A 204 3.80 10.15 23.28
CA HIS A 204 4.20 8.83 23.80
C HIS A 204 5.51 8.32 23.18
N LYS A 205 6.18 9.12 22.36
CA LYS A 205 7.44 8.79 21.68
C LYS A 205 7.38 7.43 20.95
N LEU A 206 6.31 7.19 20.25
CA LEU A 206 6.14 6.00 19.42
C LEU A 206 6.86 6.20 18.08
N ILE A 207 7.20 5.13 17.39
CA ILE A 207 7.86 5.15 16.09
C ILE A 207 6.82 4.89 14.99
N PRO A 208 6.37 5.93 14.25
CA PRO A 208 5.47 5.72 13.14
C PRO A 208 6.22 5.15 11.92
N PHE A 209 5.73 4.02 11.42
CA PHE A 209 6.15 3.42 10.16
C PHE A 209 4.98 3.46 9.19
N MET A 210 4.98 4.43 8.30
CA MET A 210 3.91 4.66 7.34
C MET A 210 4.15 3.87 6.05
N ASP A 211 3.20 3.00 5.67
CA ASP A 211 3.22 2.27 4.40
C ASP A 211 2.26 2.88 3.40
N ILE A 212 2.80 3.53 2.35
CA ILE A 212 2.03 4.21 1.31
C ILE A 212 2.21 3.51 -0.05
N ALA A 213 1.41 2.49 -0.29
CA ALA A 213 1.45 1.71 -1.53
C ALA A 213 0.45 2.20 -2.60
N TYR A 214 -0.47 3.10 -2.24
CA TYR A 214 -1.61 3.51 -3.08
C TYR A 214 -1.72 5.02 -3.26
N GLN A 215 -0.61 5.76 -3.15
CA GLN A 215 -0.60 7.22 -3.33
C GLN A 215 -1.18 7.63 -4.68
N GLY A 216 -2.18 8.51 -4.66
CA GLY A 216 -2.94 8.97 -5.81
C GLY A 216 -4.29 8.25 -6.03
N PHE A 217 -4.55 7.14 -5.31
CA PHE A 217 -5.81 6.38 -5.44
C PHE A 217 -6.87 6.76 -4.39
N GLY A 218 -6.50 7.45 -3.33
CA GLY A 218 -7.44 7.98 -2.33
C GLY A 218 -8.10 9.26 -2.82
N GLU A 219 -7.40 10.38 -2.71
CA GLU A 219 -7.84 11.69 -3.22
C GLU A 219 -6.96 12.16 -4.38
N ASP A 220 -5.69 12.41 -4.13
CA ASP A 220 -4.65 12.77 -5.09
C ASP A 220 -3.27 12.50 -4.48
N LEU A 221 -2.20 12.76 -5.25
CA LEU A 221 -0.83 12.49 -4.79
C LEU A 221 -0.43 13.31 -3.56
N ASP A 222 -0.96 14.51 -3.40
CA ASP A 222 -0.62 15.41 -2.29
C ASP A 222 -1.46 15.13 -1.04
N ASN A 223 -2.78 15.01 -1.18
CA ASN A 223 -3.68 14.73 -0.07
C ASN A 223 -3.45 13.34 0.53
N ASP A 224 -3.10 12.35 -0.29
CA ASP A 224 -2.78 11.00 0.18
C ASP A 224 -1.49 10.95 1.01
N ALA A 225 -0.61 11.94 0.86
CA ALA A 225 0.61 12.11 1.66
C ALA A 225 0.41 13.03 2.89
N TYR A 226 -0.82 13.48 3.18
CA TYR A 226 -1.10 14.42 4.27
C TYR A 226 -0.46 14.01 5.60
N ALA A 227 -0.71 12.79 6.05
CA ALA A 227 -0.21 12.30 7.34
C ALA A 227 1.32 12.31 7.42
N ILE A 228 2.00 11.97 6.31
CA ILE A 228 3.46 11.99 6.21
C ILE A 228 3.98 13.42 6.33
N ARG A 229 3.40 14.36 5.57
CA ARG A 229 3.81 15.76 5.57
C ARG A 229 3.52 16.43 6.90
N LYS A 230 2.37 16.12 7.50
CA LYS A 230 1.99 16.63 8.82
C LYS A 230 2.92 16.14 9.92
N ALA A 231 3.32 14.87 9.89
CA ALA A 231 4.30 14.33 10.82
C ALA A 231 5.65 15.07 10.74
N VAL A 232 6.12 15.37 9.53
CA VAL A 232 7.36 16.16 9.31
C VAL A 232 7.22 17.59 9.82
N GLU A 233 6.09 18.25 9.54
CA GLU A 233 5.76 19.60 10.05
C GLU A 233 5.80 19.65 11.58
N MET A 234 5.28 18.60 12.24
CA MET A 234 5.30 18.47 13.69
C MET A 234 6.69 18.09 14.26
N GLY A 235 7.70 17.87 13.42
CA GLY A 235 9.05 17.48 13.81
C GLY A 235 9.17 16.04 14.29
N LEU A 236 8.26 15.17 13.87
CA LEU A 236 8.29 13.74 14.23
C LEU A 236 9.31 12.99 13.37
N PRO A 237 10.20 12.20 13.97
CA PRO A 237 10.94 11.16 13.25
C PRO A 237 9.96 10.09 12.76
N LEU A 238 10.09 9.65 11.50
CA LEU A 238 9.21 8.61 10.96
C LEU A 238 9.90 7.80 9.86
N PHE A 239 9.37 6.59 9.66
CA PHE A 239 9.70 5.71 8.54
C PHE A 239 8.58 5.76 7.52
N VAL A 240 8.92 5.82 6.24
CA VAL A 240 7.95 5.78 5.13
C VAL A 240 8.38 4.74 4.11
N SER A 241 7.58 3.68 3.96
CA SER A 241 7.65 2.73 2.85
C SER A 241 6.77 3.23 1.72
N ASN A 242 7.30 3.34 0.51
CA ASN A 242 6.50 3.64 -0.68
C ASN A 242 6.69 2.60 -1.78
N SER A 243 5.71 2.50 -2.69
CA SER A 243 5.71 1.56 -3.80
C SER A 243 5.16 2.20 -5.07
N PHE A 244 5.79 1.88 -6.20
CA PHE A 244 5.30 2.23 -7.54
C PHE A 244 4.62 1.07 -8.27
N SER A 245 4.35 -0.02 -7.57
CA SER A 245 3.67 -1.17 -8.16
C SER A 245 2.29 -0.80 -8.72
N LYS A 246 1.52 0.07 -8.03
CA LYS A 246 0.14 0.40 -8.41
C LYS A 246 0.06 1.67 -9.24
N ASN A 247 0.56 2.79 -8.72
CA ASN A 247 0.41 4.10 -9.36
C ASN A 247 1.25 4.30 -10.64
N LEU A 248 2.30 3.49 -10.87
CA LEU A 248 3.00 3.38 -12.15
C LEU A 248 2.73 2.07 -12.89
N SER A 249 1.88 1.20 -12.34
CA SER A 249 1.62 -0.15 -12.90
C SER A 249 2.88 -1.01 -13.09
N LEU A 250 3.92 -0.76 -12.29
CA LEU A 250 5.23 -1.44 -12.35
C LEU A 250 5.32 -2.63 -11.38
N TYR A 251 4.29 -3.46 -11.32
CA TYR A 251 4.17 -4.58 -10.36
C TYR A 251 5.38 -5.54 -10.38
N GLY A 252 5.84 -5.91 -11.56
CA GLY A 252 6.95 -6.85 -11.79
C GLY A 252 8.32 -6.22 -11.63
N GLU A 253 8.46 -4.92 -11.76
CA GLU A 253 9.73 -4.19 -11.74
C GLU A 253 10.32 -4.02 -10.33
N ARG A 254 9.53 -4.28 -9.29
CA ARG A 254 9.95 -4.20 -7.89
C ARG A 254 10.55 -2.85 -7.51
N VAL A 255 9.81 -1.77 -7.77
CA VAL A 255 10.25 -0.39 -7.51
C VAL A 255 9.54 0.18 -6.30
N GLY A 256 10.33 0.59 -5.32
CA GLY A 256 9.86 1.23 -4.09
C GLY A 256 10.99 1.97 -3.39
N GLY A 257 10.71 2.51 -2.23
CA GLY A 257 11.67 3.25 -1.43
C GLY A 257 11.36 3.19 0.06
N LEU A 258 12.41 3.32 0.85
CA LEU A 258 12.33 3.59 2.28
C LEU A 258 12.92 4.94 2.56
N SER A 259 12.14 5.83 3.13
CA SER A 259 12.59 7.14 3.62
C SER A 259 12.48 7.18 5.14
N VAL A 260 13.52 7.71 5.77
CA VAL A 260 13.54 7.93 7.22
C VAL A 260 13.77 9.41 7.47
N VAL A 261 12.83 10.06 8.15
CA VAL A 261 12.97 11.45 8.58
C VAL A 261 13.60 11.46 9.97
N CYS A 262 14.69 12.20 10.09
CA CYS A 262 15.48 12.31 11.31
C CYS A 262 15.35 13.71 11.94
N PRO A 263 15.68 13.87 13.24
CA PRO A 263 15.65 15.17 13.91
C PRO A 263 16.63 16.19 13.32
N ASN A 264 17.77 15.73 12.82
CA ASN A 264 18.84 16.56 12.25
C ASN A 264 19.60 15.80 11.15
N LYS A 265 20.49 16.49 10.47
CA LYS A 265 21.32 15.97 9.36
C LYS A 265 22.29 14.89 9.84
N GLU A 266 22.92 15.09 10.97
CA GLU A 266 23.93 14.17 11.53
C GLU A 266 23.31 12.79 11.80
N GLU A 267 22.13 12.75 12.38
CA GLU A 267 21.39 11.50 12.58
C GLU A 267 20.94 10.88 11.25
N ALA A 268 20.52 11.69 10.29
CA ALA A 268 20.14 11.21 8.96
C ALA A 268 21.32 10.54 8.23
N GLU A 269 22.54 11.08 8.36
CA GLU A 269 23.76 10.48 7.80
C GLU A 269 24.08 9.13 8.46
N LEU A 270 23.93 9.01 9.79
CA LEU A 270 24.09 7.73 10.50
C LEU A 270 23.06 6.70 10.06
N VAL A 271 21.80 7.09 10.03
CA VAL A 271 20.69 6.22 9.57
C VAL A 271 20.95 5.77 8.13
N PHE A 272 21.27 6.69 7.23
CA PHE A 272 21.56 6.38 5.83
C PHE A 272 22.68 5.37 5.66
N GLY A 273 23.77 5.51 6.43
CA GLY A 273 24.86 4.54 6.44
C GLY A 273 24.42 3.14 6.88
N GLN A 274 23.59 3.05 7.92
CA GLN A 274 23.10 1.77 8.42
C GLN A 274 22.04 1.13 7.52
N LEU A 275 21.20 1.93 6.85
CA LEU A 275 20.29 1.42 5.83
C LEU A 275 21.05 0.80 4.66
N LYS A 276 22.10 1.45 4.16
CA LYS A 276 23.01 0.88 3.12
C LYS A 276 23.62 -0.44 3.57
N PHE A 277 24.08 -0.51 4.81
CA PHE A 277 24.64 -1.75 5.35
C PHE A 277 23.59 -2.86 5.47
N THR A 278 22.34 -2.52 5.80
CA THR A 278 21.22 -3.48 5.84
C THR A 278 20.91 -3.99 4.43
N VAL A 279 20.82 -3.10 3.42
CA VAL A 279 20.67 -3.48 2.01
C VAL A 279 21.79 -4.43 1.57
N ARG A 280 23.05 -4.10 1.91
CA ARG A 280 24.21 -4.92 1.53
C ARG A 280 24.07 -6.37 2.00
N ARG A 281 23.46 -6.62 3.14
CA ARG A 281 23.28 -7.95 3.73
C ARG A 281 22.08 -8.71 3.18
N ILE A 282 21.06 -8.01 2.62
CA ILE A 282 19.83 -8.64 2.14
C ILE A 282 19.93 -8.96 0.64
N TYR A 283 20.15 -7.92 -0.19
CA TYR A 283 20.17 -8.06 -1.65
C TYR A 283 21.33 -7.32 -2.34
N SER A 284 22.28 -6.79 -1.60
CA SER A 284 23.49 -6.13 -2.05
C SER A 284 23.28 -4.77 -2.72
N SER A 285 22.45 -4.67 -3.74
CA SER A 285 22.03 -3.46 -4.44
C SER A 285 20.67 -3.67 -5.09
N PRO A 286 19.88 -2.60 -5.30
CA PRO A 286 18.56 -2.73 -5.89
C PRO A 286 18.62 -2.95 -7.42
N ALA A 287 17.47 -3.39 -7.98
CA ALA A 287 17.26 -3.51 -9.41
C ALA A 287 17.25 -2.11 -10.08
N ALA A 288 17.82 -2.00 -11.28
CA ALA A 288 18.03 -0.71 -11.92
C ALA A 288 16.87 -0.26 -12.83
N HIS A 289 16.32 -1.17 -13.65
CA HIS A 289 15.41 -0.82 -14.76
C HIS A 289 14.18 -0.02 -14.31
N GLY A 290 13.39 -0.56 -13.42
CA GLY A 290 12.18 0.12 -12.95
C GLY A 290 12.45 1.46 -12.26
N ALA A 291 13.61 1.60 -11.59
CA ALA A 291 13.99 2.88 -10.99
C ALA A 291 14.38 3.94 -12.04
N TYR A 292 15.03 3.54 -13.14
CA TYR A 292 15.27 4.47 -14.26
C TYR A 292 13.95 4.96 -14.85
N ILE A 293 12.98 4.07 -15.08
CA ILE A 293 11.67 4.44 -15.64
C ILE A 293 10.91 5.35 -14.67
N ALA A 294 10.78 4.97 -13.41
CA ALA A 294 10.11 5.79 -12.40
C ALA A 294 10.80 7.16 -12.22
N SER A 295 12.14 7.19 -12.24
CA SER A 295 12.93 8.42 -12.17
C SER A 295 12.67 9.32 -13.39
N ALA A 296 12.64 8.76 -14.60
CA ALA A 296 12.37 9.52 -15.81
C ALA A 296 10.97 10.16 -15.78
N VAL A 297 9.94 9.38 -15.39
CA VAL A 297 8.57 9.88 -15.26
C VAL A 297 8.49 11.01 -14.23
N MET A 298 9.06 10.84 -13.05
CA MET A 298 8.93 11.81 -11.96
C MET A 298 9.77 13.09 -12.16
N ASN A 299 10.84 13.05 -12.93
CA ASN A 299 11.75 14.20 -13.14
C ASN A 299 11.49 14.96 -14.46
N SER A 300 10.69 14.42 -15.37
CA SER A 300 10.22 15.12 -16.57
C SER A 300 8.91 15.84 -16.27
N GLU A 301 8.83 17.13 -16.50
CA GLU A 301 7.59 17.90 -16.28
C GLU A 301 6.44 17.34 -17.14
N GLU A 302 6.72 17.01 -18.41
CA GLU A 302 5.73 16.46 -19.34
C GLU A 302 5.26 15.06 -18.89
N LEU A 303 6.19 14.13 -18.61
CA LEU A 303 5.84 12.77 -18.21
C LEU A 303 5.19 12.74 -16.84
N ARG A 304 5.59 13.62 -15.93
CA ARG A 304 4.99 13.78 -14.62
C ARG A 304 3.53 14.19 -14.73
N ALA A 305 3.23 15.22 -15.52
CA ALA A 305 1.86 15.69 -15.72
C ALA A 305 0.99 14.61 -16.39
N LEU A 306 1.56 13.87 -17.36
CA LEU A 306 0.87 12.76 -18.00
C LEU A 306 0.56 11.65 -16.99
N TRP A 307 1.54 11.23 -16.19
CA TRP A 307 1.37 10.22 -15.15
C TRP A 307 0.32 10.60 -14.10
N GLU A 308 0.31 11.85 -13.63
CA GLU A 308 -0.70 12.33 -12.68
C GLU A 308 -2.11 12.19 -13.25
N ASN A 309 -2.31 12.57 -14.51
CA ASN A 309 -3.59 12.40 -15.20
C ASN A 309 -3.99 10.92 -15.32
N GLU A 310 -3.05 10.03 -15.63
CA GLU A 310 -3.28 8.59 -15.72
C GLU A 310 -3.69 7.99 -14.38
N VAL A 311 -2.99 8.36 -13.28
CA VAL A 311 -3.33 7.91 -11.91
C VAL A 311 -4.72 8.39 -11.52
N TYR A 312 -5.05 9.64 -11.82
CA TYR A 312 -6.37 10.20 -11.50
C TYR A 312 -7.49 9.55 -12.34
N ALA A 313 -7.22 9.23 -13.59
CA ALA A 313 -8.16 8.47 -14.42
C ALA A 313 -8.41 7.05 -13.84
N MET A 314 -7.35 6.36 -13.36
CA MET A 314 -7.49 5.07 -12.69
C MET A 314 -8.32 5.18 -11.40
N ARG A 315 -8.04 6.18 -10.55
CA ARG A 315 -8.81 6.48 -9.34
C ARG A 315 -10.29 6.74 -9.66
N ASP A 316 -10.56 7.61 -10.61
CA ASP A 316 -11.92 8.01 -10.95
C ASP A 316 -12.73 6.85 -11.54
N ARG A 317 -12.08 5.95 -12.29
CA ARG A 317 -12.71 4.71 -12.74
C ARG A 317 -13.08 3.80 -11.56
N ILE A 318 -12.20 3.65 -10.58
CA ILE A 318 -12.50 2.86 -9.37
C ILE A 318 -13.68 3.49 -8.62
N ARG A 319 -13.72 4.81 -8.47
CA ARG A 319 -14.84 5.53 -7.85
C ARG A 319 -16.14 5.33 -8.60
N ALA A 320 -16.11 5.35 -9.93
CA ALA A 320 -17.28 5.07 -10.76
C ALA A 320 -17.79 3.64 -10.58
N MET A 321 -16.90 2.64 -10.45
CA MET A 321 -17.31 1.26 -10.18
C MET A 321 -17.91 1.11 -8.79
N ARG A 322 -17.38 1.80 -7.79
CA ARG A 322 -17.95 1.85 -6.43
C ARG A 322 -19.36 2.44 -6.45
N GLN A 323 -19.55 3.56 -7.14
CA GLN A 323 -20.85 4.21 -7.27
C GLN A 323 -21.87 3.29 -7.95
N LYS A 324 -21.49 2.68 -9.08
CA LYS A 324 -22.38 1.77 -9.81
C LYS A 324 -22.75 0.55 -8.96
N LEU A 325 -21.80 -0.04 -8.23
CA LEU A 325 -22.08 -1.17 -7.35
C LEU A 325 -23.06 -0.77 -6.23
N TYR A 326 -22.83 0.38 -5.62
CA TYR A 326 -23.72 0.96 -4.61
C TYR A 326 -25.15 1.13 -5.15
N ASP A 327 -25.30 1.77 -6.31
CA ASP A 327 -26.60 2.05 -6.93
C ASP A 327 -27.38 0.76 -7.22
N VAL A 328 -26.73 -0.22 -7.84
CA VAL A 328 -27.36 -1.50 -8.19
C VAL A 328 -27.74 -2.30 -6.94
N LEU A 329 -26.87 -2.39 -5.94
CA LEU A 329 -27.17 -3.13 -4.72
C LEU A 329 -28.26 -2.46 -3.89
N THR A 330 -28.27 -1.13 -3.78
CA THR A 330 -29.31 -0.37 -3.08
C THR A 330 -30.67 -0.55 -3.75
N ALA A 331 -30.72 -0.57 -5.08
CA ALA A 331 -31.96 -0.85 -5.83
C ALA A 331 -32.48 -2.29 -5.61
N LYS A 332 -31.58 -3.27 -5.52
CA LYS A 332 -31.93 -4.69 -5.35
C LYS A 332 -32.29 -5.06 -3.92
N ILE A 333 -31.67 -4.44 -2.94
CA ILE A 333 -31.83 -4.73 -1.49
C ILE A 333 -32.02 -3.41 -0.73
N PRO A 334 -33.18 -2.74 -0.86
CA PRO A 334 -33.38 -1.37 -0.34
C PRO A 334 -33.34 -1.25 1.19
N ASN A 335 -33.46 -2.36 1.91
CA ASN A 335 -33.45 -2.39 3.37
C ASN A 335 -32.04 -2.59 3.97
N ARG A 336 -30.99 -2.58 3.13
CA ARG A 336 -29.58 -2.72 3.57
C ARG A 336 -28.76 -1.51 3.15
N ASP A 337 -27.93 -1.00 4.06
CA ASP A 337 -27.00 0.10 3.75
C ASP A 337 -25.77 -0.44 3.02
N PHE A 338 -25.53 0.09 1.83
CA PHE A 338 -24.34 -0.14 1.01
C PHE A 338 -23.48 1.12 0.86
N SER A 339 -23.79 2.21 1.59
CA SER A 339 -23.07 3.49 1.47
C SER A 339 -21.56 3.36 1.76
N TYR A 340 -21.15 2.31 2.44
CA TYR A 340 -19.74 2.05 2.70
C TYR A 340 -18.93 1.84 1.41
N PHE A 341 -19.50 1.32 0.32
CA PHE A 341 -18.79 1.18 -0.94
C PHE A 341 -18.31 2.53 -1.50
N ILE A 342 -19.09 3.58 -1.31
CA ILE A 342 -18.72 4.93 -1.79
C ILE A 342 -17.91 5.73 -0.76
N LYS A 343 -17.90 5.33 0.50
CA LYS A 343 -17.08 5.95 1.57
C LYS A 343 -15.66 5.40 1.59
N GLN A 344 -15.48 4.13 1.29
CA GLN A 344 -14.17 3.47 1.25
C GLN A 344 -13.32 3.99 0.09
N ARG A 345 -12.00 3.98 0.26
CA ARG A 345 -11.02 4.56 -0.66
C ARG A 345 -10.09 3.50 -1.25
N GLY A 346 -9.49 3.82 -2.39
CA GLY A 346 -8.48 2.97 -3.04
C GLY A 346 -9.06 1.73 -3.70
N MET A 347 -8.19 0.76 -3.94
CA MET A 347 -8.51 -0.43 -4.75
C MET A 347 -9.38 -1.47 -4.04
N PHE A 348 -9.44 -1.45 -2.70
CA PHE A 348 -10.11 -2.49 -1.92
C PHE A 348 -11.39 -2.01 -1.26
N SER A 349 -12.33 -2.94 -1.11
CA SER A 349 -13.51 -2.82 -0.27
C SER A 349 -13.58 -4.01 0.67
N TYR A 350 -13.95 -3.73 1.92
CA TYR A 350 -14.35 -4.75 2.88
C TYR A 350 -15.87 -4.88 2.82
N THR A 351 -16.34 -6.01 2.27
CA THR A 351 -17.75 -6.15 1.85
C THR A 351 -18.70 -6.47 2.99
N GLY A 352 -18.18 -6.90 4.15
CA GLY A 352 -18.98 -7.39 5.26
C GLY A 352 -19.66 -8.73 5.00
N LEU A 353 -19.29 -9.45 3.94
CA LEU A 353 -19.76 -10.81 3.68
C LEU A 353 -19.13 -11.79 4.67
N THR A 354 -19.91 -12.76 5.11
CA THR A 354 -19.40 -13.90 5.87
C THR A 354 -18.61 -14.85 4.97
N VAL A 355 -17.74 -15.68 5.56
CA VAL A 355 -16.99 -16.71 4.84
C VAL A 355 -17.91 -17.61 4.01
N ALA A 356 -19.06 -18.02 4.58
CA ALA A 356 -20.05 -18.83 3.86
C ALA A 356 -20.61 -18.12 2.62
N GLN A 357 -20.87 -16.82 2.72
CA GLN A 357 -21.33 -16.02 1.57
C GLN A 357 -20.24 -15.84 0.51
N VAL A 358 -19.00 -15.65 0.93
CA VAL A 358 -17.84 -15.60 0.01
C VAL A 358 -17.66 -16.94 -0.73
N HIS A 359 -17.78 -18.06 -0.03
CA HIS A 359 -17.74 -19.38 -0.66
C HIS A 359 -18.91 -19.58 -1.64
N ARG A 360 -20.13 -19.16 -1.30
CA ARG A 360 -21.26 -19.18 -2.24
C ARG A 360 -21.00 -18.34 -3.49
N LEU A 361 -20.41 -17.13 -3.35
CA LEU A 361 -20.04 -16.32 -4.51
C LEU A 361 -19.09 -17.07 -5.44
N ARG A 362 -18.07 -17.75 -4.88
CA ARG A 362 -17.11 -18.52 -5.65
C ARG A 362 -17.75 -19.76 -6.29
N ASP A 363 -18.46 -20.56 -5.51
CA ASP A 363 -18.90 -21.90 -5.91
C ASP A 363 -20.12 -21.84 -6.82
N GLU A 364 -21.10 -20.95 -6.54
CA GLU A 364 -22.34 -20.80 -7.31
C GLU A 364 -22.19 -19.83 -8.49
N PHE A 365 -21.34 -18.76 -8.35
CA PHE A 365 -21.30 -17.64 -9.30
C PHE A 365 -19.92 -17.39 -9.91
N ALA A 366 -18.89 -18.17 -9.59
CA ALA A 366 -17.51 -17.94 -10.05
C ALA A 366 -16.97 -16.53 -9.75
N VAL A 367 -17.45 -15.87 -8.70
CA VAL A 367 -16.96 -14.56 -8.23
C VAL A 367 -16.00 -14.77 -7.08
N TYR A 368 -14.73 -14.42 -7.28
CA TYR A 368 -13.63 -14.76 -6.39
C TYR A 368 -13.23 -13.58 -5.52
N LEU A 369 -13.49 -13.67 -4.22
CA LEU A 369 -13.03 -12.75 -3.17
C LEU A 369 -12.16 -13.51 -2.18
N LEU A 370 -11.42 -12.79 -1.33
CA LEU A 370 -10.78 -13.41 -0.16
C LEU A 370 -11.82 -13.79 0.89
N ASP A 371 -11.55 -14.85 1.65
CA ASP A 371 -12.44 -15.35 2.71
C ASP A 371 -12.74 -14.27 3.79
N SER A 372 -11.85 -13.31 3.97
CA SER A 372 -12.06 -12.12 4.81
C SER A 372 -13.17 -11.18 4.31
N GLY A 373 -13.71 -11.39 3.11
CA GLY A 373 -14.63 -10.45 2.48
C GLY A 373 -13.96 -9.27 1.78
N ARG A 374 -12.63 -9.25 1.66
CA ARG A 374 -11.92 -8.23 0.88
C ARG A 374 -12.16 -8.44 -0.62
N MET A 375 -12.59 -7.38 -1.27
CA MET A 375 -12.80 -7.30 -2.71
C MET A 375 -11.88 -6.26 -3.34
N CYS A 376 -11.24 -6.59 -4.46
CA CYS A 376 -10.54 -5.61 -5.31
C CYS A 376 -11.54 -4.95 -6.27
N VAL A 377 -11.97 -3.75 -5.96
CA VAL A 377 -12.92 -2.97 -6.79
C VAL A 377 -12.35 -2.66 -8.19
N ALA A 378 -11.03 -2.55 -8.29
CA ALA A 378 -10.34 -2.30 -9.55
C ALA A 378 -10.50 -3.44 -10.58
N GLY A 379 -10.92 -4.64 -10.14
CA GLY A 379 -11.29 -5.76 -11.02
C GLY A 379 -12.69 -5.67 -11.62
N LEU A 380 -13.53 -4.74 -11.15
CA LEU A 380 -14.84 -4.48 -11.74
C LEU A 380 -14.70 -3.65 -13.00
N ASN A 381 -15.60 -3.90 -13.97
CA ASN A 381 -15.73 -3.14 -15.22
C ASN A 381 -17.17 -3.18 -15.72
N ALA A 382 -17.45 -2.49 -16.84
CA ALA A 382 -18.80 -2.40 -17.38
C ALA A 382 -19.40 -3.76 -17.80
N SER A 383 -18.57 -4.74 -18.14
CA SER A 383 -19.03 -6.07 -18.59
C SER A 383 -19.33 -7.03 -17.44
N ASN A 384 -18.76 -6.85 -16.26
CA ASN A 384 -18.89 -7.80 -15.14
C ASN A 384 -19.68 -7.27 -13.92
N ILE A 385 -19.82 -5.95 -13.79
CA ILE A 385 -20.36 -5.33 -12.57
C ILE A 385 -21.82 -5.70 -12.30
N ASP A 386 -22.64 -5.78 -13.33
CA ASP A 386 -24.06 -6.14 -13.18
C ASP A 386 -24.21 -7.60 -12.76
N TYR A 387 -23.37 -8.50 -13.30
CA TYR A 387 -23.29 -9.90 -12.90
C TYR A 387 -22.82 -10.06 -11.45
N VAL A 388 -21.77 -9.35 -11.08
CA VAL A 388 -21.24 -9.36 -9.70
C VAL A 388 -22.28 -8.84 -8.72
N ALA A 389 -22.97 -7.74 -9.03
CA ALA A 389 -24.01 -7.19 -8.17
C ALA A 389 -25.21 -8.13 -8.01
N GLU A 390 -25.59 -8.87 -9.08
CA GLU A 390 -26.62 -9.91 -9.02
C GLU A 390 -26.19 -11.06 -8.10
N ALA A 391 -24.95 -11.54 -8.25
CA ALA A 391 -24.38 -12.59 -7.39
C ALA A 391 -24.37 -12.16 -5.92
N PHE A 392 -23.93 -10.92 -5.63
CA PHE A 392 -23.99 -10.35 -4.28
C PHE A 392 -25.40 -10.32 -3.73
N ALA A 393 -26.39 -9.87 -4.52
CA ALA A 393 -27.77 -9.82 -4.08
C ALA A 393 -28.30 -11.20 -3.69
N LYS A 394 -27.95 -12.25 -4.45
CA LYS A 394 -28.38 -13.63 -4.18
C LYS A 394 -27.75 -14.26 -2.94
N VAL A 395 -26.49 -13.93 -2.61
CA VAL A 395 -25.84 -14.48 -1.41
C VAL A 395 -26.19 -13.69 -0.15
N LEU A 396 -26.76 -12.48 -0.30
CA LEU A 396 -27.19 -11.63 0.80
C LEU A 396 -28.66 -11.86 1.21
N GLN A 397 -29.44 -12.51 0.36
CA GLN A 397 -30.81 -12.99 0.64
C GLN A 397 -30.76 -14.31 1.38
#